data_a6beb4e19ada279d8e552d3eb9f83d65
#
_entry.id   a6beb4e19ada279d8e552d3eb9f83d65
#
_cell.length_a   1.000
_cell.length_b   1.000
_cell.length_c   1.000
_cell.angle_alpha   90.00
_cell.angle_beta   90.00
_cell.angle_gamma   90.00
#
_symmetry.space_group_name_H-M   'P 1'
#
loop_
_entity.id
_entity.type
_entity.pdbx_description
1 polymer ?
#
loop_
_entity_poly.entity_id
_entity_poly.type
_entity_poly.pdbx_seq_one_letter_code
_entity_poly.pdbx_strand_id
1 'polypeptide(L)'
;AKVCLFLWVLGMCLTAHSLKAQSVIPVPLKMEQGTGSFLLSEKTKLYTNLQGGEAELWENYLKALPVQLKEARMKDRKQMLFLLITPKTPQLPSPESYTLSVTSQRIEIRATSGAGLFYGMQTLLQLMQPASTGSYSVPSVEIEDTPRFAYRGLMLDVSRHFSTKEFIKKQIDALAYYKINRLHLHLTDAAGWRLEIKKYPLLTDFAAWRTDPTWKKWWNGGRKYLRYDEPGASGGYYTQDDIREILEYARQHYITVIPEIEMPSHSEEVLAAYPQLSCSGEPYKNSDFCVGNEETFTFLENVLTEVMELFPSEYIHVGGDEAGKSAWKTCPKCQKRMKDEHLANVDELQSYLIHRIEKFLNNHGRRLLGWDEILQGGIAPNATVMSWRGEEGGIAAVTSGHHAIMTPGAYCYLDSYQDAPYSQPEAIGGYLPLKKVYAYDPVPASLTAEQAKLVYGVQGNLWVEYIPTPEHVEYMIYPRMLALAEVAWSAPERKSWPDFHTRALSAVADLQKKGYHP
;
A
#
# COMPACT_ATOMS: atom_id res chain seq x y z
N ALA A 1 35.35 -30.32 -52.68
CA ALA A 1 34.76 -29.10 -52.18
C ALA A 1 33.24 -29.21 -52.13
N LYS A 2 32.68 -29.84 -51.13
CA LYS A 2 31.25 -29.79 -50.76
C LYS A 2 31.07 -30.69 -49.53
N VAL A 3 31.39 -30.18 -48.38
CA VAL A 3 30.87 -30.64 -47.05
C VAL A 3 31.28 -29.56 -46.04
N CYS A 4 30.34 -28.71 -45.68
CA CYS A 4 30.35 -27.86 -44.47
C CYS A 4 29.20 -26.86 -44.56
N LEU A 5 27.95 -27.31 -44.46
CA LEU A 5 26.80 -26.39 -44.24
C LEU A 5 25.59 -27.16 -43.69
N PHE A 6 25.75 -27.78 -42.53
CA PHE A 6 24.57 -28.43 -41.86
C PHE A 6 24.75 -28.57 -40.35
N LEU A 7 25.33 -27.62 -39.67
CA LEU A 7 25.48 -27.65 -38.20
C LEU A 7 25.13 -26.35 -37.45
N TRP A 8 24.38 -25.43 -38.07
CA TRP A 8 24.04 -24.13 -37.44
C TRP A 8 22.54 -23.88 -37.25
N VAL A 9 21.66 -24.88 -37.41
CA VAL A 9 20.21 -24.67 -37.24
C VAL A 9 19.64 -25.30 -35.95
N LEU A 10 20.39 -26.14 -35.24
CA LEU A 10 19.90 -26.77 -34.01
C LEU A 10 20.20 -26.00 -32.70
N GLY A 11 20.96 -24.91 -32.77
CA GLY A 11 21.36 -24.14 -31.58
C GLY A 11 20.42 -23.01 -31.15
N MET A 12 19.44 -22.64 -31.99
CA MET A 12 18.59 -21.45 -31.71
C MET A 12 17.22 -21.72 -31.09
N CYS A 13 16.79 -22.97 -30.94
CA CYS A 13 15.49 -23.29 -30.33
C CYS A 13 15.52 -23.52 -28.82
N LEU A 14 16.69 -23.62 -28.19
CA LEU A 14 16.82 -23.88 -26.74
C LEU A 14 16.89 -22.63 -25.87
N THR A 15 17.12 -21.44 -26.46
CA THR A 15 17.27 -20.19 -25.68
C THR A 15 15.95 -19.44 -25.44
N ALA A 16 14.88 -19.72 -26.19
CA ALA A 16 13.61 -19.02 -26.03
C ALA A 16 12.77 -19.49 -24.82
N HIS A 17 13.02 -20.68 -24.29
CA HIS A 17 12.31 -21.21 -23.14
C HIS A 17 12.93 -20.83 -21.78
N SER A 18 14.20 -20.48 -21.75
CA SER A 18 14.92 -20.08 -20.53
C SER A 18 14.58 -18.67 -20.04
N LEU A 19 14.17 -17.77 -20.94
CA LEU A 19 13.93 -16.35 -20.61
C LEU A 19 12.58 -16.09 -19.89
N LYS A 20 11.60 -16.96 -20.01
CA LYS A 20 10.25 -16.73 -19.45
C LYS A 20 10.01 -17.23 -18.02
N ALA A 21 10.79 -18.18 -17.55
CA ALA A 21 10.70 -18.64 -16.16
C ALA A 21 11.30 -17.63 -15.16
N GLN A 22 12.03 -16.61 -15.65
CA GLN A 22 12.60 -15.51 -14.83
C GLN A 22 11.70 -14.27 -14.75
N SER A 23 10.42 -14.34 -15.12
CA SER A 23 9.53 -13.15 -15.20
C SER A 23 8.83 -12.79 -13.89
N VAL A 24 9.08 -13.51 -12.79
CA VAL A 24 8.39 -13.28 -11.52
C VAL A 24 8.87 -12.00 -10.83
N ILE A 25 7.93 -11.14 -10.45
CA ILE A 25 8.15 -9.96 -9.60
C ILE A 25 7.23 -10.07 -8.38
N PRO A 26 7.76 -9.93 -7.17
CA PRO A 26 9.17 -9.86 -6.76
C PRO A 26 9.94 -11.17 -7.02
N VAL A 27 11.27 -11.05 -7.23
CA VAL A 27 12.11 -12.24 -7.41
C VAL A 27 12.10 -13.09 -6.14
N PRO A 28 11.86 -14.41 -6.25
CA PRO A 28 11.86 -15.30 -5.09
C PRO A 28 13.24 -15.45 -4.43
N LEU A 29 13.23 -15.84 -3.16
CA LEU A 29 14.47 -16.10 -2.40
C LEU A 29 15.32 -17.19 -3.08
N LYS A 30 14.68 -18.32 -3.46
CA LYS A 30 15.31 -19.37 -4.24
C LYS A 30 14.37 -19.81 -5.36
N MET A 31 14.92 -20.04 -6.54
CA MET A 31 14.19 -20.53 -7.69
C MET A 31 15.11 -21.39 -8.55
N GLU A 32 14.75 -22.65 -8.70
CA GLU A 32 15.47 -23.63 -9.50
C GLU A 32 14.58 -24.15 -10.61
N GLN A 33 15.03 -24.05 -11.84
CA GLN A 33 14.28 -24.56 -12.99
C GLN A 33 14.45 -26.06 -13.14
N GLY A 34 13.33 -26.76 -13.35
CA GLY A 34 13.31 -28.16 -13.75
C GLY A 34 13.15 -28.33 -15.27
N THR A 35 12.97 -29.56 -15.69
CA THR A 35 12.71 -29.92 -17.10
C THR A 35 11.22 -30.19 -17.34
N GLY A 36 10.69 -29.68 -18.46
CA GLY A 36 9.29 -29.86 -18.84
C GLY A 36 8.35 -28.83 -18.25
N SER A 37 7.07 -29.11 -18.32
CA SER A 37 6.01 -28.21 -17.84
C SER A 37 4.77 -29.00 -17.40
N PHE A 38 3.92 -28.33 -16.61
CA PHE A 38 2.59 -28.81 -16.24
C PHE A 38 1.53 -28.12 -17.12
N LEU A 39 0.57 -28.88 -17.63
CA LEU A 39 -0.58 -28.33 -18.36
C LEU A 39 -1.75 -28.11 -17.39
N LEU A 40 -1.95 -26.87 -16.97
CA LEU A 40 -3.08 -26.44 -16.14
C LEU A 40 -4.31 -26.26 -17.04
N SER A 41 -5.39 -26.99 -16.77
CA SER A 41 -6.62 -26.96 -17.57
C SER A 41 -7.83 -27.39 -16.71
N GLU A 42 -9.02 -27.38 -17.29
CA GLU A 42 -10.25 -27.88 -16.65
C GLU A 42 -10.18 -29.37 -16.20
N LYS A 43 -9.17 -30.12 -16.67
CA LYS A 43 -8.90 -31.49 -16.23
C LYS A 43 -8.08 -31.53 -14.95
N THR A 44 -7.49 -30.42 -14.55
CA THR A 44 -6.71 -30.31 -13.31
C THR A 44 -7.64 -30.39 -12.12
N LYS A 45 -7.29 -31.19 -11.14
CA LYS A 45 -8.04 -31.35 -9.90
C LYS A 45 -7.35 -30.60 -8.78
N LEU A 46 -8.14 -29.96 -7.94
CA LEU A 46 -7.70 -29.22 -6.77
C LEU A 46 -7.88 -30.05 -5.50
N TYR A 47 -6.85 -30.13 -4.70
CA TYR A 47 -6.93 -30.60 -3.31
C TYR A 47 -6.42 -29.52 -2.37
N THR A 48 -7.17 -29.26 -1.32
CA THR A 48 -6.76 -28.35 -0.23
C THR A 48 -7.14 -28.91 1.12
N ASN A 49 -6.37 -28.57 2.15
CA ASN A 49 -6.69 -28.85 3.55
C ASN A 49 -7.09 -27.58 4.33
N LEU A 50 -7.43 -26.50 3.63
CA LEU A 50 -7.98 -25.29 4.24
C LEU A 50 -9.30 -25.60 4.96
N GLN A 51 -9.54 -24.92 6.09
CA GLN A 51 -10.74 -25.11 6.91
C GLN A 51 -11.30 -23.77 7.39
N GLY A 52 -12.59 -23.76 7.76
CA GLY A 52 -13.27 -22.60 8.33
C GLY A 52 -13.29 -21.40 7.40
N GLY A 53 -13.18 -20.20 7.95
CA GLY A 53 -13.25 -18.94 7.19
C GLY A 53 -12.19 -18.81 6.10
N GLU A 54 -11.03 -19.43 6.26
CA GLU A 54 -10.00 -19.48 5.22
C GLU A 54 -10.47 -20.31 4.02
N ALA A 55 -11.15 -21.43 4.23
CA ALA A 55 -11.68 -22.24 3.13
C ALA A 55 -12.75 -21.46 2.34
N GLU A 56 -13.63 -20.74 3.01
CA GLU A 56 -14.66 -19.90 2.38
C GLU A 56 -14.05 -18.76 1.55
N LEU A 57 -13.03 -18.09 2.11
CA LEU A 57 -12.28 -17.05 1.40
C LEU A 57 -11.64 -17.59 0.12
N TRP A 58 -10.98 -18.71 0.22
CA TRP A 58 -10.31 -19.36 -0.90
C TRP A 58 -11.28 -19.90 -1.95
N GLU A 59 -12.46 -20.38 -1.56
CA GLU A 59 -13.49 -20.83 -2.51
C GLU A 59 -13.89 -19.70 -3.48
N ASN A 60 -14.12 -18.50 -2.96
CA ASN A 60 -14.44 -17.34 -3.78
C ASN A 60 -13.27 -16.94 -4.69
N TYR A 61 -12.05 -16.94 -4.15
CA TYR A 61 -10.85 -16.63 -4.92
C TYR A 61 -10.62 -17.64 -6.06
N LEU A 62 -10.75 -18.93 -5.79
CA LEU A 62 -10.54 -20.00 -6.78
C LEU A 62 -11.57 -19.96 -7.92
N LYS A 63 -12.81 -19.54 -7.64
CA LYS A 63 -13.84 -19.34 -8.68
C LYS A 63 -13.47 -18.22 -9.67
N ALA A 64 -12.65 -17.26 -9.27
CA ALA A 64 -12.20 -16.16 -10.11
C ALA A 64 -10.95 -16.49 -10.95
N LEU A 65 -10.34 -17.67 -10.77
CA LEU A 65 -9.18 -18.08 -11.56
C LEU A 65 -9.53 -18.28 -13.04
N PRO A 66 -8.57 -18.07 -13.96
CA PRO A 66 -8.79 -18.22 -15.40
C PRO A 66 -9.08 -19.66 -15.83
N VAL A 67 -8.90 -20.63 -14.92
CA VAL A 67 -9.18 -22.05 -15.13
C VAL A 67 -10.08 -22.56 -14.02
N GLN A 68 -11.21 -23.15 -14.37
CA GLN A 68 -12.10 -23.79 -13.40
C GLN A 68 -11.57 -25.17 -13.01
N LEU A 69 -11.20 -25.32 -11.74
CA LEU A 69 -10.62 -26.54 -11.20
C LEU A 69 -11.71 -27.46 -10.65
N LYS A 70 -11.52 -28.78 -10.78
CA LYS A 70 -12.41 -29.78 -10.20
C LYS A 70 -11.91 -30.21 -8.84
N GLU A 71 -12.81 -30.44 -7.90
CA GLU A 71 -12.44 -30.96 -6.59
C GLU A 71 -11.82 -32.36 -6.72
N ALA A 72 -10.73 -32.59 -6.01
CA ALA A 72 -9.99 -33.83 -6.00
C ALA A 72 -10.35 -34.72 -4.82
N ARG A 73 -10.19 -36.01 -5.02
CA ARG A 73 -10.16 -36.97 -3.92
C ARG A 73 -8.72 -37.22 -3.48
N MET A 74 -8.52 -37.49 -2.20
CA MET A 74 -7.19 -37.69 -1.59
C MET A 74 -6.35 -38.81 -2.27
N LYS A 75 -6.96 -39.72 -2.99
CA LYS A 75 -6.32 -40.83 -3.76
C LYS A 75 -5.82 -40.42 -5.15
N ASP A 76 -6.24 -39.26 -5.65
CA ASP A 76 -5.82 -38.80 -6.97
C ASP A 76 -4.35 -38.33 -6.89
N ARG A 77 -3.53 -38.63 -7.87
CA ARG A 77 -2.09 -38.38 -7.84
C ARG A 77 -1.52 -37.68 -9.06
N LYS A 78 -2.30 -37.58 -10.14
CA LYS A 78 -1.88 -36.96 -11.41
C LYS A 78 -2.81 -35.84 -11.80
N GLN A 79 -2.27 -34.83 -12.50
CA GLN A 79 -3.02 -33.65 -12.93
C GLN A 79 -3.64 -32.92 -11.73
N MET A 80 -2.81 -32.65 -10.72
CA MET A 80 -3.24 -32.10 -9.44
C MET A 80 -2.62 -30.74 -9.16
N LEU A 81 -3.42 -29.86 -8.59
CA LEU A 81 -2.98 -28.70 -7.83
C LEU A 81 -3.25 -28.94 -6.34
N PHE A 82 -2.21 -28.88 -5.54
CA PHE A 82 -2.30 -28.98 -4.09
C PHE A 82 -2.07 -27.61 -3.44
N LEU A 83 -2.98 -27.23 -2.54
CA LEU A 83 -2.84 -26.06 -1.66
C LEU A 83 -2.83 -26.56 -0.22
N LEU A 84 -1.67 -26.57 0.42
CA LEU A 84 -1.47 -27.27 1.69
C LEU A 84 -0.99 -26.33 2.79
N ILE A 85 -1.77 -26.22 3.85
CA ILE A 85 -1.32 -25.68 5.12
C ILE A 85 -0.50 -26.74 5.84
N THR A 86 0.71 -26.38 6.27
CA THR A 86 1.68 -27.26 6.92
C THR A 86 2.26 -26.58 8.17
N PRO A 87 2.84 -27.35 9.10
CA PRO A 87 3.59 -26.76 10.21
C PRO A 87 4.76 -25.90 9.74
N LYS A 88 5.20 -25.00 10.61
CA LYS A 88 6.39 -24.15 10.39
C LYS A 88 7.63 -25.03 10.17
N THR A 89 8.42 -24.69 9.17
CA THR A 89 9.71 -25.33 8.84
C THR A 89 10.75 -24.25 8.58
N PRO A 90 12.05 -24.60 8.46
CA PRO A 90 13.08 -23.62 8.05
C PRO A 90 12.80 -22.93 6.71
N GLN A 91 12.12 -23.63 5.77
CA GLN A 91 11.71 -23.06 4.47
C GLN A 91 10.47 -22.17 4.57
N LEU A 92 9.72 -22.27 5.67
CA LEU A 92 8.49 -21.53 5.93
C LEU A 92 8.58 -20.75 7.26
N PRO A 93 9.51 -19.78 7.37
CA PRO A 93 9.80 -19.09 8.63
C PRO A 93 8.71 -18.08 9.05
N SER A 94 7.90 -17.60 8.13
CA SER A 94 6.84 -16.62 8.40
C SER A 94 5.47 -17.07 7.88
N PRO A 95 4.37 -16.48 8.36
CA PRO A 95 3.03 -16.77 7.82
C PRO A 95 2.88 -16.44 6.33
N GLU A 96 3.70 -15.57 5.79
CA GLU A 96 3.67 -15.18 4.38
C GLU A 96 4.65 -15.96 3.49
N SER A 97 5.43 -16.88 4.09
CA SER A 97 6.35 -17.76 3.35
C SER A 97 5.60 -18.86 2.62
N TYR A 98 6.13 -19.29 1.49
CA TYR A 98 5.60 -20.43 0.74
C TYR A 98 6.70 -21.23 0.04
N THR A 99 6.39 -22.48 -0.30
CA THR A 99 7.12 -23.26 -1.29
C THR A 99 6.20 -23.56 -2.46
N LEU A 100 6.74 -23.54 -3.67
CA LEU A 100 6.03 -23.91 -4.89
C LEU A 100 6.85 -24.91 -5.66
N SER A 101 6.28 -26.11 -5.88
CA SER A 101 6.85 -27.17 -6.69
C SER A 101 5.96 -27.41 -7.91
N VAL A 102 6.53 -27.35 -9.09
CA VAL A 102 5.86 -27.66 -10.36
C VAL A 102 6.62 -28.77 -11.07
N THR A 103 5.95 -29.88 -11.28
CA THR A 103 6.43 -31.01 -12.10
C THR A 103 5.47 -31.23 -13.27
N SER A 104 5.80 -32.09 -14.22
CA SER A 104 4.87 -32.46 -15.31
C SER A 104 3.58 -33.13 -14.84
N GLN A 105 3.51 -33.59 -13.59
CA GLN A 105 2.37 -34.33 -13.06
C GLN A 105 1.54 -33.54 -12.03
N ARG A 106 2.14 -32.59 -11.32
CA ARG A 106 1.45 -31.85 -10.25
C ARG A 106 2.07 -30.50 -9.98
N ILE A 107 1.25 -29.62 -9.43
CA ILE A 107 1.65 -28.36 -8.79
C ILE A 107 1.35 -28.50 -7.30
N GLU A 108 2.27 -28.06 -6.45
CA GLU A 108 2.09 -28.09 -5.01
C GLU A 108 2.57 -26.79 -4.39
N ILE A 109 1.67 -26.10 -3.66
CA ILE A 109 1.97 -24.90 -2.87
C ILE A 109 1.80 -25.27 -1.40
N ARG A 110 2.84 -25.02 -0.59
CA ARG A 110 2.82 -25.21 0.87
C ARG A 110 3.08 -23.90 1.57
N ALA A 111 2.37 -23.66 2.66
CA ALA A 111 2.54 -22.49 3.52
C ALA A 111 2.06 -22.82 4.93
N THR A 112 2.32 -21.93 5.89
CA THR A 112 1.81 -22.06 7.26
C THR A 112 0.49 -21.33 7.48
N SER A 113 0.04 -20.55 6.49
CA SER A 113 -1.21 -19.79 6.52
C SER A 113 -1.79 -19.57 5.13
N GLY A 114 -3.05 -19.12 5.06
CA GLY A 114 -3.71 -18.73 3.81
C GLY A 114 -2.97 -17.62 3.06
N ALA A 115 -2.34 -16.68 3.76
CA ALA A 115 -1.55 -15.61 3.15
C ALA A 115 -0.35 -16.17 2.37
N GLY A 116 0.39 -17.10 2.95
CA GLY A 116 1.52 -17.73 2.25
C GLY A 116 1.07 -18.51 1.02
N LEU A 117 -0.03 -19.26 1.10
CA LEU A 117 -0.62 -19.92 -0.07
C LEU A 117 -1.02 -18.91 -1.15
N PHE A 118 -1.58 -17.77 -0.74
CA PHE A 118 -1.98 -16.70 -1.65
C PHE A 118 -0.78 -16.16 -2.43
N TYR A 119 0.34 -15.89 -1.76
CA TYR A 119 1.56 -15.42 -2.44
C TYR A 119 2.20 -16.47 -3.33
N GLY A 120 2.14 -17.74 -2.95
CA GLY A 120 2.51 -18.86 -3.82
C GLY A 120 1.63 -18.92 -5.07
N MET A 121 0.33 -18.68 -4.92
CA MET A 121 -0.60 -18.61 -6.04
C MET A 121 -0.31 -17.41 -6.96
N GLN A 122 0.05 -16.22 -6.42
CA GLN A 122 0.43 -15.08 -7.24
C GLN A 122 1.67 -15.40 -8.09
N THR A 123 2.65 -16.09 -7.52
CA THR A 123 3.82 -16.57 -8.27
C THR A 123 3.41 -17.58 -9.36
N LEU A 124 2.55 -18.53 -9.04
CA LEU A 124 2.02 -19.49 -10.03
C LEU A 124 1.34 -18.76 -11.20
N LEU A 125 0.50 -17.77 -10.92
CA LEU A 125 -0.19 -16.99 -11.94
C LEU A 125 0.80 -16.24 -12.86
N GLN A 126 1.91 -15.74 -12.33
CA GLN A 126 2.96 -15.09 -13.12
C GLN A 126 3.73 -16.08 -14.01
N LEU A 127 3.84 -17.33 -13.60
CA LEU A 127 4.51 -18.39 -14.36
C LEU A 127 3.61 -18.99 -15.46
N MET A 128 2.30 -18.80 -15.38
CA MET A 128 1.34 -19.36 -16.36
C MET A 128 1.50 -18.71 -17.73
N GLN A 129 1.58 -19.54 -18.77
CA GLN A 129 1.64 -19.11 -20.17
C GLN A 129 0.47 -19.72 -20.94
N PRO A 130 -0.29 -18.94 -21.71
CA PRO A 130 -1.34 -19.50 -22.57
C PRO A 130 -0.80 -20.62 -23.46
N ALA A 131 -1.45 -21.79 -23.46
CA ALA A 131 -1.07 -22.94 -24.28
C ALA A 131 -2.11 -23.21 -25.38
N SER A 132 -3.38 -23.30 -25.00
CA SER A 132 -4.54 -23.38 -25.90
C SER A 132 -5.74 -22.78 -25.19
N THR A 133 -6.89 -22.67 -25.85
CA THR A 133 -8.11 -22.10 -25.25
C THR A 133 -8.43 -22.78 -23.92
N GLY A 134 -8.45 -21.99 -22.84
CA GLY A 134 -8.76 -22.46 -21.48
C GLY A 134 -7.67 -23.33 -20.83
N SER A 135 -6.45 -23.34 -21.36
CA SER A 135 -5.32 -24.05 -20.74
C SER A 135 -4.04 -23.22 -20.72
N TYR A 136 -3.19 -23.52 -19.73
CA TYR A 136 -1.94 -22.81 -19.48
C TYR A 136 -0.80 -23.81 -19.26
N SER A 137 0.35 -23.50 -19.83
CA SER A 137 1.60 -24.20 -19.54
C SER A 137 2.32 -23.51 -18.38
N VAL A 138 2.72 -24.28 -17.38
CA VAL A 138 3.51 -23.81 -16.25
C VAL A 138 4.86 -24.53 -16.27
N PRO A 139 6.00 -23.82 -16.38
CA PRO A 139 7.31 -24.45 -16.41
C PRO A 139 7.60 -25.18 -15.10
N SER A 140 8.28 -26.32 -15.19
CA SER A 140 8.72 -27.04 -14.00
C SER A 140 9.72 -26.22 -13.22
N VAL A 141 9.48 -26.06 -11.90
CA VAL A 141 10.25 -25.18 -11.03
C VAL A 141 10.12 -25.62 -9.57
N GLU A 142 11.17 -25.37 -8.79
CA GLU A 142 11.16 -25.45 -7.33
C GLU A 142 11.45 -24.04 -6.77
N ILE A 143 10.55 -23.53 -5.91
CA ILE A 143 10.67 -22.21 -5.30
C ILE A 143 10.54 -22.33 -3.79
N GLU A 144 11.46 -21.69 -3.07
CA GLU A 144 11.33 -21.33 -1.66
C GLU A 144 11.32 -19.81 -1.55
N ASP A 145 10.32 -19.24 -0.89
CA ASP A 145 10.16 -17.79 -0.86
C ASP A 145 9.61 -17.28 0.48
N THR A 146 10.11 -16.12 0.87
CA THR A 146 9.70 -15.43 2.10
C THR A 146 9.93 -13.93 1.96
N PRO A 147 9.02 -13.08 2.47
CA PRO A 147 9.22 -11.64 2.40
C PRO A 147 10.34 -11.17 3.33
N ARG A 148 11.08 -10.14 2.88
CA ARG A 148 12.07 -9.43 3.70
C ARG A 148 11.39 -8.61 4.80
N PHE A 149 10.31 -7.90 4.46
CA PHE A 149 9.55 -7.05 5.37
C PHE A 149 8.10 -7.50 5.51
N ALA A 150 7.58 -7.39 6.72
CA ALA A 150 6.18 -7.67 7.03
C ALA A 150 5.22 -6.57 6.51
N TYR A 151 5.69 -5.32 6.43
CA TYR A 151 4.92 -4.19 5.90
C TYR A 151 5.43 -3.83 4.50
N ARG A 152 4.57 -3.93 3.50
CA ARG A 152 4.86 -3.61 2.10
C ARG A 152 3.68 -2.81 1.57
N GLY A 153 3.85 -1.49 1.43
CA GLY A 153 2.72 -0.59 1.27
C GLY A 153 2.74 0.32 0.04
N LEU A 154 1.54 0.74 -0.33
CA LEU A 154 1.28 1.90 -1.17
C LEU A 154 0.31 2.83 -0.43
N MET A 155 0.65 4.12 -0.34
CA MET A 155 -0.29 5.17 0.03
C MET A 155 -0.88 5.78 -1.24
N LEU A 156 -2.20 5.90 -1.27
CA LEU A 156 -2.94 6.62 -2.28
C LEU A 156 -3.66 7.80 -1.65
N ASP A 157 -3.33 9.01 -2.11
CA ASP A 157 -4.05 10.24 -1.79
C ASP A 157 -5.37 10.27 -2.56
N VAL A 158 -6.49 10.21 -1.84
CA VAL A 158 -7.84 10.31 -2.42
C VAL A 158 -8.50 11.64 -2.07
N SER A 159 -7.77 12.50 -1.35
CA SER A 159 -8.24 13.83 -0.96
C SER A 159 -8.06 14.85 -2.07
N ARG A 160 -6.84 15.00 -2.60
CA ARG A 160 -6.57 16.04 -3.60
C ARG A 160 -7.33 15.80 -4.90
N HIS A 161 -7.46 14.52 -5.30
CA HIS A 161 -8.41 14.08 -6.31
C HIS A 161 -9.06 12.77 -5.84
N PHE A 162 -10.39 12.73 -5.88
CA PHE A 162 -11.16 11.58 -5.42
C PHE A 162 -11.02 10.40 -6.39
N SER A 163 -10.82 9.21 -5.87
CA SER A 163 -10.82 7.95 -6.62
C SER A 163 -12.05 7.11 -6.28
N THR A 164 -12.72 6.57 -7.29
CA THR A 164 -13.89 5.70 -7.08
C THR A 164 -13.50 4.38 -6.38
N LYS A 165 -14.46 3.74 -5.74
CA LYS A 165 -14.23 2.43 -5.10
C LYS A 165 -13.83 1.36 -6.12
N GLU A 166 -14.34 1.43 -7.34
CA GLU A 166 -13.99 0.53 -8.44
C GLU A 166 -12.51 0.68 -8.82
N PHE A 167 -12.02 1.92 -8.87
CA PHE A 167 -10.61 2.19 -9.12
C PHE A 167 -9.72 1.67 -7.98
N ILE A 168 -10.14 1.86 -6.73
CA ILE A 168 -9.42 1.30 -5.56
C ILE A 168 -9.33 -0.22 -5.65
N LYS A 169 -10.42 -0.91 -5.98
CA LYS A 169 -10.44 -2.37 -6.18
C LYS A 169 -9.51 -2.81 -7.31
N LYS A 170 -9.48 -2.09 -8.42
CA LYS A 170 -8.56 -2.35 -9.52
C LYS A 170 -7.09 -2.25 -9.06
N GLN A 171 -6.75 -1.27 -8.23
CA GLN A 171 -5.41 -1.16 -7.68
C GLN A 171 -5.10 -2.29 -6.70
N ILE A 172 -6.06 -2.72 -5.89
CA ILE A 172 -5.91 -3.88 -5.00
C ILE A 172 -5.51 -5.14 -5.78
N ASP A 173 -6.11 -5.38 -6.95
CA ASP A 173 -5.75 -6.51 -7.82
C ASP A 173 -4.27 -6.49 -8.20
N ALA A 174 -3.78 -5.36 -8.69
CA ALA A 174 -2.38 -5.22 -9.09
C ALA A 174 -1.42 -5.29 -7.90
N LEU A 175 -1.75 -4.63 -6.80
CA LEU A 175 -0.94 -4.65 -5.58
C LEU A 175 -0.79 -6.07 -5.02
N ALA A 176 -1.89 -6.81 -4.93
CA ALA A 176 -1.88 -8.19 -4.47
C ALA A 176 -1.05 -9.11 -5.38
N TYR A 177 -1.19 -8.93 -6.70
CA TYR A 177 -0.44 -9.70 -7.70
C TYR A 177 1.08 -9.55 -7.55
N TYR A 178 1.55 -8.37 -7.11
CA TYR A 178 2.96 -8.10 -6.82
C TYR A 178 3.30 -8.18 -5.33
N LYS A 179 2.46 -8.81 -4.52
CA LYS A 179 2.70 -9.14 -3.09
C LYS A 179 2.83 -7.92 -2.17
N ILE A 180 2.20 -6.82 -2.51
CA ILE A 180 1.97 -5.69 -1.60
C ILE A 180 0.82 -6.06 -0.67
N ASN A 181 0.97 -5.81 0.64
CA ASN A 181 -0.01 -6.22 1.64
C ASN A 181 -0.62 -5.07 2.46
N ARG A 182 -0.27 -3.83 2.15
CA ARG A 182 -0.84 -2.65 2.81
C ARG A 182 -1.26 -1.61 1.76
N LEU A 183 -2.50 -1.15 1.88
CA LEU A 183 -3.01 0.01 1.16
C LEU A 183 -3.33 1.10 2.19
N HIS A 184 -2.52 2.12 2.22
CA HIS A 184 -2.73 3.30 3.06
C HIS A 184 -3.58 4.31 2.28
N LEU A 185 -4.78 4.62 2.78
CA LEU A 185 -5.65 5.63 2.20
C LEU A 185 -5.52 6.95 2.96
N HIS A 186 -5.02 7.96 2.28
CA HIS A 186 -5.00 9.34 2.75
C HIS A 186 -6.38 9.96 2.51
N LEU A 187 -7.29 9.76 3.49
CA LEU A 187 -8.72 10.00 3.36
C LEU A 187 -9.14 11.44 3.59
N THR A 188 -8.32 12.22 4.26
CA THR A 188 -8.65 13.59 4.68
C THR A 188 -7.48 14.53 4.49
N ASP A 189 -7.75 15.67 3.90
CA ASP A 189 -6.82 16.78 3.70
C ASP A 189 -7.63 18.01 3.27
N ALA A 190 -7.02 19.16 3.23
CA ALA A 190 -7.66 20.42 2.87
C ALA A 190 -8.49 20.39 1.58
N ALA A 191 -8.09 19.59 0.61
CA ALA A 191 -8.77 19.49 -0.68
C ALA A 191 -10.10 18.70 -0.64
N GLY A 192 -10.34 17.92 0.40
CA GLY A 192 -11.59 17.22 0.60
C GLY A 192 -11.52 16.11 1.65
N TRP A 193 -12.58 16.01 2.44
CA TRP A 193 -12.84 14.91 3.36
C TRP A 193 -13.53 13.76 2.63
N ARG A 194 -13.04 12.52 2.72
CA ARG A 194 -13.52 11.41 1.86
C ARG A 194 -14.23 10.27 2.58
N LEU A 195 -14.53 10.41 3.87
CA LEU A 195 -15.13 9.35 4.66
C LEU A 195 -16.44 9.80 5.33
N GLU A 196 -17.54 9.09 5.10
CA GLU A 196 -18.79 9.32 5.82
C GLU A 196 -18.60 9.08 7.32
N ILE A 197 -18.88 10.12 8.11
CA ILE A 197 -18.96 10.08 9.57
C ILE A 197 -20.37 10.50 9.96
N LYS A 198 -21.17 9.57 10.43
CA LYS A 198 -22.60 9.79 10.68
C LYS A 198 -22.86 10.88 11.71
N LYS A 199 -21.99 10.97 12.72
CA LYS A 199 -22.09 12.00 13.76
C LYS A 199 -21.78 13.41 13.26
N TYR A 200 -21.03 13.55 12.17
CA TYR A 200 -20.62 14.83 11.62
C TYR A 200 -20.96 14.94 10.12
N PRO A 201 -22.24 15.13 9.77
CA PRO A 201 -22.69 15.06 8.38
C PRO A 201 -22.09 16.14 7.47
N LEU A 202 -21.70 17.31 8.00
CA LEU A 202 -21.07 18.35 7.19
C LEU A 202 -19.70 17.95 6.64
N LEU A 203 -19.07 16.92 7.18
CA LEU A 203 -17.82 16.39 6.63
C LEU A 203 -18.01 15.85 5.20
N THR A 204 -19.18 15.31 4.87
CA THR A 204 -19.50 14.79 3.53
C THR A 204 -20.54 15.61 2.77
N ASP A 205 -21.36 16.40 3.46
CA ASP A 205 -22.31 17.31 2.81
C ASP A 205 -21.63 18.61 2.33
N PHE A 206 -20.51 18.98 2.91
CA PHE A 206 -19.79 20.22 2.63
C PHE A 206 -18.29 20.02 2.44
N ALA A 207 -17.57 19.46 3.42
CA ALA A 207 -16.12 19.38 3.40
C ALA A 207 -15.56 18.41 2.33
N ALA A 208 -16.38 17.60 1.71
CA ALA A 208 -16.00 16.71 0.60
C ALA A 208 -16.10 17.39 -0.78
N TRP A 209 -16.58 18.64 -0.85
CA TRP A 209 -16.91 19.30 -2.11
C TRP A 209 -16.25 20.68 -2.19
N ARG A 210 -15.75 21.02 -3.37
CA ARG A 210 -15.01 22.26 -3.62
C ARG A 210 -15.44 22.94 -4.92
N THR A 211 -15.01 24.19 -5.09
CA THR A 211 -15.40 25.05 -6.21
C THR A 211 -14.82 24.62 -7.56
N ASP A 212 -13.72 23.90 -7.56
CA ASP A 212 -12.99 23.56 -8.78
C ASP A 212 -12.67 22.06 -8.87
N PRO A 213 -12.77 21.44 -10.06
CA PRO A 213 -12.56 20.00 -10.22
C PRO A 213 -11.10 19.57 -10.06
N THR A 214 -10.11 20.44 -10.37
CA THR A 214 -8.71 20.13 -10.18
C THR A 214 -8.14 20.84 -8.96
N TRP A 215 -7.24 20.16 -8.26
CA TRP A 215 -6.56 20.74 -7.10
C TRP A 215 -5.86 22.07 -7.42
N LYS A 216 -5.15 22.14 -8.54
CA LYS A 216 -4.41 23.32 -8.98
C LYS A 216 -5.31 24.56 -9.16
N LYS A 217 -6.48 24.38 -9.78
CA LYS A 217 -7.45 25.48 -9.94
C LYS A 217 -8.04 25.90 -8.61
N TRP A 218 -8.45 24.93 -7.79
CA TRP A 218 -8.99 25.18 -6.47
C TRP A 218 -7.98 25.90 -5.56
N TRP A 219 -6.73 25.43 -5.53
CA TRP A 219 -5.65 26.01 -4.73
C TRP A 219 -5.39 27.48 -5.09
N ASN A 220 -5.34 27.80 -6.38
CA ASN A 220 -5.16 29.15 -6.89
C ASN A 220 -6.45 29.99 -6.92
N GLY A 221 -7.61 29.35 -6.85
CA GLY A 221 -8.95 29.97 -6.93
C GLY A 221 -9.57 30.39 -5.60
N GLY A 222 -8.79 30.38 -4.52
CA GLY A 222 -9.25 30.86 -3.21
C GLY A 222 -9.67 29.74 -2.25
N ARG A 223 -9.54 28.48 -2.63
CA ARG A 223 -9.70 27.30 -1.76
C ARG A 223 -11.04 27.27 -1.00
N LYS A 224 -12.15 27.43 -1.73
CA LYS A 224 -13.50 27.44 -1.15
C LYS A 224 -14.18 26.07 -1.29
N TYR A 225 -15.08 25.80 -0.35
CA TYR A 225 -15.93 24.61 -0.34
C TYR A 225 -17.36 24.99 -0.71
N LEU A 226 -18.10 23.99 -1.21
CA LEU A 226 -19.52 24.09 -1.53
C LEU A 226 -20.27 22.93 -0.87
N ARG A 227 -21.57 23.11 -0.69
CA ARG A 227 -22.41 21.95 -0.37
C ARG A 227 -22.52 21.04 -1.61
N TYR A 228 -22.76 19.75 -1.40
CA TYR A 228 -22.86 18.75 -2.46
C TYR A 228 -23.91 19.07 -3.52
N ASP A 229 -24.98 19.80 -3.16
CA ASP A 229 -26.10 20.18 -4.00
C ASP A 229 -25.97 21.58 -4.63
N GLU A 230 -24.91 22.31 -4.36
CA GLU A 230 -24.66 23.61 -4.96
C GLU A 230 -24.10 23.48 -6.39
N PRO A 231 -24.53 24.37 -7.32
CA PRO A 231 -23.99 24.38 -8.68
C PRO A 231 -22.46 24.57 -8.69
N GLY A 232 -21.77 23.71 -9.43
CA GLY A 232 -20.31 23.74 -9.55
C GLY A 232 -19.56 22.95 -8.47
N ALA A 233 -20.25 22.34 -7.52
CA ALA A 233 -19.62 21.49 -6.53
C ALA A 233 -18.91 20.30 -7.19
N SER A 234 -17.62 20.13 -6.88
CA SER A 234 -16.78 19.03 -7.35
C SER A 234 -16.17 18.30 -6.18
N GLY A 235 -16.27 16.99 -6.16
CA GLY A 235 -15.74 16.18 -5.06
C GLY A 235 -16.27 14.74 -5.08
N GLY A 236 -16.39 14.18 -3.91
CA GLY A 236 -16.87 12.83 -3.70
C GLY A 236 -16.42 12.32 -2.33
N TYR A 237 -16.98 11.24 -1.91
CA TYR A 237 -16.61 10.56 -0.67
C TYR A 237 -17.04 9.09 -0.71
N TYR A 238 -16.49 8.31 0.20
CA TYR A 238 -16.92 6.93 0.43
C TYR A 238 -17.98 6.91 1.53
N THR A 239 -19.12 6.30 1.23
CA THR A 239 -20.08 5.92 2.28
C THR A 239 -19.45 4.84 3.15
N GLN A 240 -19.99 4.61 4.35
CA GLN A 240 -19.52 3.52 5.18
C GLN A 240 -19.71 2.15 4.50
N ASP A 241 -20.75 1.99 3.70
CA ASP A 241 -20.97 0.79 2.89
C ASP A 241 -19.94 0.64 1.76
N ASP A 242 -19.54 1.72 1.11
CA ASP A 242 -18.44 1.71 0.14
C ASP A 242 -17.13 1.24 0.79
N ILE A 243 -16.86 1.72 1.99
CA ILE A 243 -15.66 1.29 2.75
C ILE A 243 -15.75 -0.19 3.11
N ARG A 244 -16.90 -0.69 3.58
CA ARG A 244 -17.07 -2.13 3.86
C ARG A 244 -16.82 -2.98 2.63
N GLU A 245 -17.28 -2.53 1.48
CA GLU A 245 -17.05 -3.21 0.20
C GLU A 245 -15.56 -3.22 -0.19
N ILE A 246 -14.86 -2.09 -0.05
CA ILE A 246 -13.41 -2.00 -0.28
C ILE A 246 -12.64 -2.94 0.69
N LEU A 247 -13.00 -2.91 1.97
CA LEU A 247 -12.34 -3.71 3.00
C LEU A 247 -12.51 -5.22 2.78
N GLU A 248 -13.71 -5.65 2.40
CA GLU A 248 -13.97 -7.06 2.09
C GLU A 248 -13.19 -7.50 0.84
N TYR A 249 -13.15 -6.65 -0.19
CA TYR A 249 -12.37 -6.92 -1.39
C TYR A 249 -10.87 -7.02 -1.08
N ALA A 250 -10.35 -6.10 -0.28
CA ALA A 250 -8.95 -6.11 0.17
C ALA A 250 -8.64 -7.37 1.02
N ARG A 251 -9.56 -7.75 1.92
CA ARG A 251 -9.42 -8.97 2.75
C ARG A 251 -9.27 -10.21 1.89
N GLN A 252 -10.05 -10.34 0.82
CA GLN A 252 -9.96 -11.44 -0.14
C GLN A 252 -8.63 -11.48 -0.90
N HIS A 253 -7.89 -10.38 -0.91
CA HIS A 253 -6.58 -10.24 -1.55
C HIS A 253 -5.43 -10.13 -0.54
N TYR A 254 -5.67 -10.46 0.74
CA TYR A 254 -4.68 -10.37 1.82
C TYR A 254 -4.02 -9.00 1.94
N ILE A 255 -4.78 -7.94 1.64
CA ILE A 255 -4.38 -6.55 1.81
C ILE A 255 -5.14 -5.95 3.00
N THR A 256 -4.39 -5.34 3.92
CA THR A 256 -4.94 -4.52 4.99
C THR A 256 -4.99 -3.06 4.53
N VAL A 257 -6.16 -2.44 4.64
CA VAL A 257 -6.34 -1.02 4.36
C VAL A 257 -6.11 -0.23 5.65
N ILE A 258 -5.16 0.70 5.62
CA ILE A 258 -4.84 1.59 6.75
C ILE A 258 -5.47 2.95 6.49
N PRO A 259 -6.43 3.40 7.33
CA PRO A 259 -7.01 4.73 7.20
C PRO A 259 -6.10 5.79 7.79
N GLU A 260 -5.99 6.94 7.12
CA GLU A 260 -5.37 8.13 7.66
C GLU A 260 -6.42 9.23 7.87
N ILE A 261 -6.47 9.75 9.08
CA ILE A 261 -7.26 10.91 9.48
C ILE A 261 -6.27 11.98 9.96
N GLU A 262 -6.19 13.08 9.25
CA GLU A 262 -5.23 14.14 9.52
C GLU A 262 -5.52 14.91 10.81
N MET A 263 -4.48 15.10 11.58
CA MET A 263 -4.41 15.96 12.76
C MET A 263 -2.94 16.27 13.09
N PRO A 264 -2.60 17.42 13.61
CA PRO A 264 -3.45 18.58 13.85
C PRO A 264 -3.65 19.47 12.62
N SER A 265 -2.85 19.29 11.55
CA SER A 265 -2.88 20.12 10.33
C SER A 265 -3.63 19.46 9.17
N HIS A 266 -3.50 20.04 7.96
CA HIS A 266 -4.20 19.60 6.76
C HIS A 266 -5.72 19.45 6.97
N SER A 267 -6.32 20.33 7.79
CA SER A 267 -7.68 20.19 8.31
C SER A 267 -8.57 21.40 7.97
N GLU A 268 -8.20 22.18 6.95
CA GLU A 268 -8.97 23.36 6.53
C GLU A 268 -10.41 23.02 6.18
N GLU A 269 -10.66 21.86 5.57
CA GLU A 269 -11.99 21.38 5.18
C GLU A 269 -12.87 21.13 6.41
N VAL A 270 -12.29 20.54 7.45
CA VAL A 270 -12.99 20.32 8.73
C VAL A 270 -13.27 21.66 9.41
N LEU A 271 -12.28 22.57 9.45
CA LEU A 271 -12.39 23.85 10.13
C LEU A 271 -13.30 24.82 9.37
N ALA A 272 -13.51 24.64 8.08
CA ALA A 272 -14.55 25.35 7.33
C ALA A 272 -15.95 24.86 7.69
N ALA A 273 -16.13 23.55 7.90
CA ALA A 273 -17.40 22.93 8.29
C ALA A 273 -17.72 23.14 9.79
N TYR A 274 -16.72 23.07 10.64
CA TYR A 274 -16.83 23.17 12.11
C TYR A 274 -15.81 24.17 12.65
N PRO A 275 -16.00 25.49 12.40
CA PRO A 275 -15.00 26.51 12.69
C PRO A 275 -14.68 26.69 14.18
N GLN A 276 -15.57 26.26 15.09
CA GLN A 276 -15.32 26.28 16.53
C GLN A 276 -14.14 25.39 16.96
N LEU A 277 -13.68 24.47 16.11
CA LEU A 277 -12.52 23.61 16.35
C LEU A 277 -11.19 24.30 16.02
N SER A 278 -11.24 25.49 15.44
CA SER A 278 -10.07 26.31 15.15
C SER A 278 -9.77 27.31 16.27
N CYS A 279 -8.53 27.82 16.32
CA CYS A 279 -8.15 28.86 17.28
C CYS A 279 -8.92 30.17 17.06
N SER A 280 -9.21 30.55 15.82
CA SER A 280 -9.96 31.76 15.48
C SER A 280 -11.46 31.63 15.72
N GLY A 281 -12.02 30.44 15.68
CA GLY A 281 -13.47 30.22 15.66
C GLY A 281 -14.14 30.61 14.35
N GLU A 282 -13.38 30.94 13.31
CA GLU A 282 -13.87 31.40 12.00
C GLU A 282 -13.42 30.45 10.87
N PRO A 283 -14.29 30.20 9.85
CA PRO A 283 -13.89 29.41 8.69
C PRO A 283 -12.80 30.09 7.87
N TYR A 284 -11.98 29.31 7.18
CA TYR A 284 -10.92 29.77 6.26
C TYR A 284 -9.77 30.56 6.91
N LYS A 285 -9.64 30.55 8.23
CA LYS A 285 -8.59 31.29 8.95
C LYS A 285 -7.44 30.42 9.44
N ASN A 286 -7.68 29.14 9.70
CA ASN A 286 -6.70 28.23 10.26
C ASN A 286 -6.68 26.91 9.47
N SER A 287 -5.52 26.26 9.45
CA SER A 287 -5.32 24.91 8.93
C SER A 287 -5.12 23.86 10.03
N ASP A 288 -4.80 24.31 11.25
CA ASP A 288 -4.55 23.45 12.39
C ASP A 288 -5.73 23.48 13.37
N PHE A 289 -6.06 22.33 13.94
CA PHE A 289 -7.00 22.26 15.07
C PHE A 289 -6.49 23.06 16.26
N CYS A 290 -7.41 23.62 17.04
CA CYS A 290 -7.11 24.24 18.33
C CYS A 290 -6.86 23.14 19.38
N VAL A 291 -5.60 22.90 19.73
CA VAL A 291 -5.23 21.87 20.72
C VAL A 291 -5.60 22.26 22.15
N GLY A 292 -5.82 23.54 22.41
CA GLY A 292 -6.33 24.02 23.70
C GLY A 292 -7.83 23.81 23.92
N ASN A 293 -8.58 23.44 22.88
CA ASN A 293 -10.03 23.25 22.93
C ASN A 293 -10.39 21.78 23.15
N GLU A 294 -11.11 21.46 24.24
CA GLU A 294 -11.58 20.08 24.50
C GLU A 294 -12.55 19.57 23.44
N GLU A 295 -13.31 20.43 22.77
CA GLU A 295 -14.16 20.01 21.64
C GLU A 295 -13.36 19.40 20.50
N THR A 296 -12.11 19.82 20.28
CA THR A 296 -11.20 19.21 19.30
C THR A 296 -11.00 17.71 19.61
N PHE A 297 -10.72 17.37 20.87
CA PHE A 297 -10.54 15.98 21.27
C PHE A 297 -11.84 15.19 21.21
N THR A 298 -12.95 15.78 21.61
CA THR A 298 -14.27 15.16 21.45
C THR A 298 -14.59 14.85 20.00
N PHE A 299 -14.32 15.79 19.09
CA PHE A 299 -14.49 15.59 17.66
C PHE A 299 -13.58 14.46 17.13
N LEU A 300 -12.29 14.53 17.42
CA LEU A 300 -11.32 13.53 16.92
C LEU A 300 -11.62 12.13 17.48
N GLU A 301 -11.95 12.00 18.75
CA GLU A 301 -12.31 10.73 19.38
C GLU A 301 -13.60 10.15 18.79
N ASN A 302 -14.61 10.98 18.52
CA ASN A 302 -15.85 10.55 17.88
C ASN A 302 -15.61 10.09 16.43
N VAL A 303 -14.79 10.80 15.65
CA VAL A 303 -14.40 10.41 14.30
C VAL A 303 -13.65 9.08 14.33
N LEU A 304 -12.63 8.97 15.17
CA LEU A 304 -11.82 7.75 15.30
C LEU A 304 -12.63 6.55 15.79
N THR A 305 -13.65 6.76 16.60
CA THR A 305 -14.57 5.69 17.01
C THR A 305 -15.27 5.07 15.80
N GLU A 306 -15.85 5.88 14.90
CA GLU A 306 -16.48 5.38 13.69
C GLU A 306 -15.46 4.77 12.71
N VAL A 307 -14.25 5.33 12.62
CA VAL A 307 -13.14 4.76 11.84
C VAL A 307 -12.76 3.37 12.35
N MET A 308 -12.60 3.20 13.66
CA MET A 308 -12.25 1.90 14.24
C MET A 308 -13.37 0.85 14.12
N GLU A 309 -14.63 1.27 14.12
CA GLU A 309 -15.78 0.37 13.86
C GLU A 309 -15.78 -0.16 12.42
N LEU A 310 -15.28 0.64 11.46
CA LEU A 310 -15.21 0.27 10.04
C LEU A 310 -13.94 -0.51 9.71
N PHE A 311 -12.77 0.02 10.08
CA PHE A 311 -11.46 -0.49 9.67
C PHE A 311 -10.91 -1.46 10.71
N PRO A 312 -10.67 -2.74 10.34
CA PRO A 312 -10.09 -3.73 11.27
C PRO A 312 -8.58 -3.59 11.44
N SER A 313 -7.94 -2.64 10.76
CA SER A 313 -6.50 -2.41 10.78
C SER A 313 -5.97 -2.22 12.21
N GLU A 314 -4.88 -2.90 12.55
CA GLU A 314 -4.14 -2.68 13.79
C GLU A 314 -3.68 -1.23 13.91
N TYR A 315 -3.19 -0.66 12.81
CA TYR A 315 -2.73 0.72 12.73
C TYR A 315 -3.84 1.67 12.28
N ILE A 316 -3.93 2.81 12.98
CA ILE A 316 -4.66 3.99 12.56
C ILE A 316 -3.63 5.09 12.34
N HIS A 317 -3.55 5.62 11.13
CA HIS A 317 -2.65 6.71 10.79
C HIS A 317 -3.30 8.05 11.12
N VAL A 318 -2.60 8.89 11.86
CA VAL A 318 -3.13 10.18 12.33
C VAL A 318 -2.48 11.38 11.62
N GLY A 319 -1.68 11.15 10.59
CA GLY A 319 -0.92 12.21 9.92
C GLY A 319 0.17 12.77 10.82
N GLY A 320 0.00 13.98 11.30
CA GLY A 320 0.92 14.67 12.20
C GLY A 320 1.89 15.62 11.49
N ASP A 321 1.81 15.68 10.16
CA ASP A 321 2.73 16.42 9.31
C ASP A 321 2.36 17.90 9.15
N GLU A 322 3.39 18.69 8.91
CA GLU A 322 3.37 20.07 8.44
C GLU A 322 2.49 21.04 9.23
N ALA A 323 2.27 20.80 10.52
CA ALA A 323 1.55 21.74 11.38
C ALA A 323 2.29 23.08 11.48
N GLY A 324 1.62 24.15 11.08
CA GLY A 324 2.20 25.50 11.11
C GLY A 324 2.37 26.06 12.52
N LYS A 325 1.47 25.71 13.45
CA LYS A 325 1.53 26.00 14.90
C LYS A 325 1.52 27.50 15.26
N SER A 326 1.50 28.40 14.29
CA SER A 326 1.59 29.83 14.53
C SER A 326 0.41 30.37 15.34
N ALA A 327 -0.80 29.91 15.07
CA ALA A 327 -2.01 30.27 15.78
C ALA A 327 -1.97 29.86 17.26
N TRP A 328 -1.33 28.73 17.59
CA TRP A 328 -1.21 28.23 18.96
C TRP A 328 -0.41 29.18 19.87
N LYS A 329 0.55 29.93 19.31
CA LYS A 329 1.42 30.85 20.07
C LYS A 329 0.67 32.01 20.68
N THR A 330 -0.47 32.36 20.10
CA THR A 330 -1.27 33.53 20.56
C THR A 330 -2.69 33.13 20.99
N CYS A 331 -3.12 31.91 20.75
CA CYS A 331 -4.44 31.42 21.13
C CYS A 331 -4.55 31.27 22.64
N PRO A 332 -5.49 31.95 23.31
CA PRO A 332 -5.64 31.87 24.78
C PRO A 332 -5.89 30.45 25.28
N LYS A 333 -6.66 29.66 24.54
CA LYS A 333 -6.95 28.26 24.91
C LYS A 333 -5.69 27.39 24.81
N CYS A 334 -4.91 27.52 23.74
CA CYS A 334 -3.65 26.79 23.59
C CYS A 334 -2.62 27.19 24.63
N GLN A 335 -2.48 28.48 24.92
CA GLN A 335 -1.56 28.97 25.95
C GLN A 335 -1.98 28.51 27.36
N LYS A 336 -3.28 28.48 27.64
CA LYS A 336 -3.78 27.91 28.91
C LYS A 336 -3.47 26.40 28.99
N ARG A 337 -3.69 25.65 27.93
CA ARG A 337 -3.34 24.21 27.88
C ARG A 337 -1.86 23.99 28.15
N MET A 338 -1.00 24.74 27.48
CA MET A 338 0.45 24.67 27.68
C MET A 338 0.85 24.91 29.12
N LYS A 339 0.23 25.91 29.78
CA LYS A 339 0.47 26.21 31.18
C LYS A 339 -0.02 25.09 32.10
N ASP A 340 -1.24 24.64 31.90
CA ASP A 340 -1.88 23.65 32.77
C ASP A 340 -1.15 22.29 32.67
N GLU A 341 -0.67 21.91 31.49
CA GLU A 341 0.02 20.66 31.22
C GLU A 341 1.56 20.77 31.28
N HIS A 342 2.07 21.91 31.71
CA HIS A 342 3.52 22.18 31.83
C HIS A 342 4.31 21.97 30.52
N LEU A 343 3.76 22.37 29.39
CA LEU A 343 4.38 22.26 28.08
C LEU A 343 5.23 23.51 27.80
N ALA A 344 6.48 23.30 27.38
CA ALA A 344 7.46 24.37 27.21
C ALA A 344 7.27 25.16 25.90
N ASN A 345 6.75 24.54 24.85
CA ASN A 345 6.63 25.12 23.52
C ASN A 345 5.51 24.45 22.70
N VAL A 346 5.27 24.95 21.49
CA VAL A 346 4.21 24.44 20.61
C VAL A 346 4.52 23.04 20.05
N ASP A 347 5.77 22.61 19.99
CA ASP A 347 6.11 21.25 19.60
C ASP A 347 5.68 20.25 20.68
N GLU A 348 5.85 20.60 21.96
CA GLU A 348 5.31 19.81 23.06
C GLU A 348 3.77 19.83 23.10
N LEU A 349 3.14 20.92 22.66
CA LEU A 349 1.68 20.97 22.52
C LEU A 349 1.19 20.01 21.42
N GLN A 350 1.88 19.91 20.30
CA GLN A 350 1.61 18.88 19.28
C GLN A 350 1.80 17.48 19.85
N SER A 351 2.90 17.24 20.55
CA SER A 351 3.17 15.98 21.22
C SER A 351 2.06 15.61 22.22
N TYR A 352 1.55 16.57 22.97
CA TYR A 352 0.40 16.38 23.87
C TYR A 352 -0.82 15.85 23.13
N LEU A 353 -1.17 16.43 21.97
CA LEU A 353 -2.26 15.92 21.13
C LEU A 353 -2.00 14.46 20.71
N ILE A 354 -0.83 14.19 20.18
CA ILE A 354 -0.47 12.83 19.71
C ILE A 354 -0.51 11.81 20.86
N HIS A 355 -0.03 12.15 22.04
CA HIS A 355 -0.09 11.30 23.23
C HIS A 355 -1.53 10.98 23.67
N ARG A 356 -2.41 11.99 23.67
CA ARG A 356 -3.83 11.76 24.03
C ARG A 356 -4.53 10.86 23.02
N ILE A 357 -4.30 11.10 21.74
CA ILE A 357 -4.89 10.28 20.66
C ILE A 357 -4.32 8.85 20.69
N GLU A 358 -3.01 8.69 20.90
CA GLU A 358 -2.43 7.36 21.07
C GLU A 358 -3.06 6.59 22.22
N LYS A 359 -3.20 7.22 23.38
CA LYS A 359 -3.85 6.61 24.54
C LYS A 359 -5.28 6.17 24.22
N PHE A 360 -6.03 7.02 23.51
CA PHE A 360 -7.38 6.68 23.06
C PHE A 360 -7.39 5.47 22.12
N LEU A 361 -6.51 5.44 21.11
CA LEU A 361 -6.38 4.32 20.18
C LEU A 361 -5.93 3.02 20.89
N ASN A 362 -4.92 3.10 21.77
CA ASN A 362 -4.42 1.95 22.51
C ASN A 362 -5.49 1.36 23.43
N ASN A 363 -6.33 2.18 24.05
CA ASN A 363 -7.45 1.74 24.88
C ASN A 363 -8.53 0.97 24.07
N HIS A 364 -8.53 1.13 22.74
CA HIS A 364 -9.40 0.42 21.81
C HIS A 364 -8.65 -0.70 21.05
N GLY A 365 -7.47 -1.09 21.50
CA GLY A 365 -6.67 -2.16 20.89
C GLY A 365 -6.03 -1.82 19.56
N ARG A 366 -5.86 -0.52 19.26
CA ARG A 366 -5.23 -0.04 18.03
C ARG A 366 -3.92 0.66 18.33
N ARG A 367 -3.05 0.75 17.31
CA ARG A 367 -1.76 1.40 17.36
C ARG A 367 -1.76 2.68 16.54
N LEU A 368 -1.10 3.72 17.05
CA LEU A 368 -0.92 4.97 16.33
C LEU A 368 0.24 4.86 15.36
N LEU A 369 -0.01 5.26 14.12
CA LEU A 369 0.98 5.47 13.07
C LEU A 369 0.92 6.95 12.66
N GLY A 370 2.07 7.59 12.44
CA GLY A 370 2.12 8.98 11.99
C GLY A 370 3.39 9.29 11.22
N TRP A 371 3.35 10.38 10.47
CA TRP A 371 4.52 10.92 9.79
C TRP A 371 5.60 11.31 10.80
N ASP A 372 6.85 11.46 10.37
CA ASP A 372 7.98 11.61 11.29
C ASP A 372 7.98 12.87 12.16
N GLU A 373 7.11 13.85 11.87
CA GLU A 373 6.89 15.00 12.76
C GLU A 373 6.27 14.65 14.11
N ILE A 374 5.69 13.45 14.27
CA ILE A 374 5.23 12.99 15.60
C ILE A 374 6.37 12.78 16.60
N LEU A 375 7.62 12.80 16.13
CA LEU A 375 8.82 12.83 16.98
C LEU A 375 9.01 14.19 17.68
N GLN A 376 8.48 15.28 17.12
CA GLN A 376 8.67 16.62 17.63
C GLN A 376 8.01 16.79 19.01
N GLY A 377 8.74 17.35 19.96
CA GLY A 377 8.26 17.56 21.31
C GLY A 377 8.19 16.31 22.19
N GLY A 378 8.61 15.15 21.66
CA GLY A 378 8.61 13.86 22.34
C GLY A 378 7.63 12.88 21.72
N ILE A 379 8.13 11.68 21.39
CA ILE A 379 7.33 10.63 20.78
C ILE A 379 6.40 9.96 21.81
N ALA A 380 5.17 9.65 21.41
CA ALA A 380 4.23 8.88 22.23
C ALA A 380 4.74 7.43 22.43
N PRO A 381 4.48 6.80 23.60
CA PRO A 381 5.19 5.59 24.06
C PRO A 381 5.17 4.40 23.09
N ASN A 382 4.07 4.18 22.38
CA ASN A 382 3.86 3.02 21.51
C ASN A 382 3.71 3.39 20.03
N ALA A 383 3.97 4.65 19.66
CA ALA A 383 3.80 5.12 18.29
C ALA A 383 4.78 4.46 17.32
N THR A 384 4.28 4.18 16.12
CA THR A 384 5.09 3.79 14.96
C THR A 384 5.28 5.00 14.06
N VAL A 385 6.50 5.21 13.59
CA VAL A 385 6.89 6.38 12.80
C VAL A 385 6.99 6.01 11.32
N MET A 386 6.33 6.80 10.46
CA MET A 386 6.50 6.75 9.02
C MET A 386 7.47 7.85 8.60
N SER A 387 8.67 7.47 8.19
CA SER A 387 9.78 8.39 7.90
C SER A 387 9.74 8.83 6.43
N TRP A 388 9.41 10.10 6.17
CA TRP A 388 9.25 10.62 4.80
C TRP A 388 10.25 11.72 4.42
N ARG A 389 10.66 12.57 5.37
CA ARG A 389 11.60 13.69 5.12
C ARG A 389 13.04 13.23 4.87
N GLY A 390 13.31 11.95 5.00
CA GLY A 390 14.58 11.29 4.86
C GLY A 390 14.57 10.01 5.69
N GLU A 391 15.74 9.50 6.05
CA GLU A 391 15.89 8.31 6.90
C GLU A 391 16.03 8.67 8.38
N GLU A 392 16.31 9.93 8.69
CA GLU A 392 16.63 10.41 10.05
C GLU A 392 15.48 10.15 11.03
N GLY A 393 14.23 10.37 10.60
CA GLY A 393 13.07 10.08 11.43
C GLY A 393 12.94 8.60 11.79
N GLY A 394 13.17 7.73 10.81
CA GLY A 394 13.19 6.28 11.03
C GLY A 394 14.34 5.85 11.94
N ILE A 395 15.54 6.38 11.75
CA ILE A 395 16.69 6.13 12.61
C ILE A 395 16.40 6.57 14.05
N ALA A 396 15.86 7.77 14.24
CA ALA A 396 15.47 8.26 15.57
C ALA A 396 14.43 7.35 16.25
N ALA A 397 13.42 6.91 15.50
CA ALA A 397 12.39 6.02 16.01
C ALA A 397 12.97 4.68 16.48
N VAL A 398 13.73 3.98 15.65
CA VAL A 398 14.28 2.65 15.99
C VAL A 398 15.37 2.75 17.08
N THR A 399 16.13 3.83 17.13
CA THR A 399 17.08 4.10 18.20
C THR A 399 16.38 4.27 19.55
N SER A 400 15.15 4.79 19.55
CA SER A 400 14.31 4.93 20.74
C SER A 400 13.46 3.68 21.04
N GLY A 401 13.63 2.59 20.29
CA GLY A 401 12.89 1.34 20.49
C GLY A 401 11.51 1.29 19.82
N HIS A 402 11.20 2.23 18.93
CA HIS A 402 9.95 2.27 18.15
C HIS A 402 10.11 1.60 16.79
N HIS A 403 9.00 1.08 16.27
CA HIS A 403 8.98 0.63 14.88
C HIS A 403 8.99 1.82 13.92
N ALA A 404 9.61 1.64 12.76
CA ALA A 404 9.60 2.59 11.66
C ALA A 404 9.15 1.92 10.36
N ILE A 405 8.43 2.69 9.54
CA ILE A 405 8.12 2.38 8.15
C ILE A 405 8.85 3.43 7.30
N MET A 406 9.67 2.97 6.35
CA MET A 406 10.50 3.84 5.54
C MET A 406 9.76 4.24 4.26
N THR A 407 9.66 5.53 4.04
CA THR A 407 9.04 6.11 2.83
C THR A 407 9.72 7.44 2.44
N PRO A 408 11.09 7.51 2.44
CA PRO A 408 11.79 8.76 2.18
C PRO A 408 11.48 9.28 0.77
N GLY A 409 11.19 10.57 0.66
CA GLY A 409 10.78 11.20 -0.59
C GLY A 409 11.77 11.01 -1.74
N ALA A 410 13.05 10.88 -1.43
CA ALA A 410 14.10 10.65 -2.42
C ALA A 410 13.97 9.30 -3.18
N TYR A 411 13.24 8.32 -2.64
CA TYR A 411 13.12 6.97 -3.21
C TYR A 411 11.68 6.45 -3.31
N CYS A 412 10.74 7.03 -2.56
CA CYS A 412 9.40 6.47 -2.39
C CYS A 412 8.26 7.39 -2.82
N TYR A 413 8.54 8.66 -3.18
CA TYR A 413 7.51 9.61 -3.61
C TYR A 413 7.25 9.50 -5.11
N LEU A 414 6.18 8.79 -5.44
CA LEU A 414 5.80 8.45 -6.80
C LEU A 414 5.10 9.60 -7.55
N ASP A 415 4.88 10.74 -6.89
CA ASP A 415 4.41 12.00 -7.48
C ASP A 415 5.52 12.79 -8.19
N SER A 416 6.78 12.36 -8.05
CA SER A 416 7.92 12.93 -8.78
C SER A 416 7.95 12.49 -10.23
N TYR A 417 8.53 13.33 -11.12
CA TYR A 417 8.76 12.99 -12.52
C TYR A 417 9.57 11.72 -12.69
N GLN A 418 9.19 10.87 -13.64
CA GLN A 418 9.91 9.64 -13.98
C GLN A 418 11.07 9.88 -14.95
N ASP A 419 10.96 10.90 -15.78
CA ASP A 419 11.95 11.32 -16.78
C ASP A 419 11.92 12.85 -16.91
N ALA A 420 12.58 13.39 -17.92
CA ALA A 420 12.64 14.83 -18.17
C ALA A 420 11.24 15.46 -18.26
N PRO A 421 10.94 16.54 -17.51
CA PRO A 421 9.59 17.08 -17.37
C PRO A 421 8.87 17.38 -18.69
N TYR A 422 9.60 17.81 -19.71
CA TYR A 422 9.01 18.12 -21.02
C TYR A 422 8.48 16.90 -21.79
N SER A 423 8.87 15.69 -21.38
CA SER A 423 8.45 14.43 -22.00
C SER A 423 7.38 13.68 -21.17
N GLN A 424 6.97 14.26 -20.05
CA GLN A 424 6.12 13.62 -19.06
C GLN A 424 4.82 14.37 -18.84
N PRO A 425 3.72 13.69 -18.39
CA PRO A 425 2.58 14.38 -17.82
C PRO A 425 3.01 15.29 -16.65
N GLU A 426 2.26 16.36 -16.42
CA GLU A 426 2.56 17.32 -15.33
C GLU A 426 2.65 16.60 -13.98
N ALA A 427 3.69 16.89 -13.22
CA ALA A 427 3.87 16.43 -11.85
C ALA A 427 4.24 17.61 -10.95
N ILE A 428 4.21 17.40 -9.63
CA ILE A 428 4.55 18.43 -8.65
C ILE A 428 6.01 18.92 -8.74
N GLY A 429 6.89 18.06 -9.26
CA GLY A 429 8.32 18.31 -9.39
C GLY A 429 9.13 17.06 -9.08
N GLY A 430 10.39 17.25 -8.69
CA GLY A 430 11.29 16.17 -8.36
C GLY A 430 11.72 15.33 -9.57
N TYR A 431 12.55 14.32 -9.32
CA TYR A 431 13.00 13.34 -10.32
C TYR A 431 13.27 12.01 -9.63
N LEU A 432 12.48 11.02 -9.96
CA LEU A 432 12.57 9.67 -9.36
C LEU A 432 12.41 8.60 -10.46
N PRO A 433 13.48 8.26 -11.19
CA PRO A 433 13.42 7.21 -12.19
C PRO A 433 13.36 5.82 -11.57
N LEU A 434 12.82 4.86 -12.30
CA LEU A 434 12.65 3.47 -11.89
C LEU A 434 13.92 2.86 -11.27
N LYS A 435 15.08 3.10 -11.88
CA LYS A 435 16.37 2.58 -11.40
C LYS A 435 16.71 3.08 -9.99
N LYS A 436 16.41 4.32 -9.70
CA LYS A 436 16.66 4.92 -8.38
C LYS A 436 15.76 4.31 -7.30
N VAL A 437 14.48 4.10 -7.62
CA VAL A 437 13.56 3.39 -6.72
C VAL A 437 14.09 1.99 -6.41
N TYR A 438 14.47 1.25 -7.44
CA TYR A 438 14.99 -0.11 -7.29
C TYR A 438 16.27 -0.22 -6.47
N ALA A 439 17.11 0.81 -6.52
CA ALA A 439 18.38 0.87 -5.78
C ALA A 439 18.20 1.10 -4.27
N TYR A 440 16.99 1.47 -3.82
CA TYR A 440 16.75 1.79 -2.42
C TYR A 440 16.89 0.57 -1.51
N ASP A 441 17.60 0.74 -0.39
CA ASP A 441 17.60 -0.20 0.74
C ASP A 441 16.93 0.47 1.94
N PRO A 442 15.76 -0.03 2.41
CA PRO A 442 15.04 0.57 3.52
C PRO A 442 15.72 0.49 4.88
N VAL A 443 16.76 -0.34 5.01
CA VAL A 443 17.53 -0.45 6.26
C VAL A 443 18.77 0.43 6.17
N PRO A 444 18.80 1.59 6.89
CA PRO A 444 19.98 2.43 6.93
C PRO A 444 21.23 1.68 7.42
N ALA A 445 22.35 1.89 6.74
CA ALA A 445 23.61 1.20 7.07
C ALA A 445 24.15 1.54 8.47
N SER A 446 23.73 2.65 9.06
CA SER A 446 24.12 3.08 10.42
C SER A 446 23.46 2.29 11.54
N LEU A 447 22.42 1.49 11.25
CA LEU A 447 21.68 0.75 12.27
C LEU A 447 22.43 -0.49 12.73
N THR A 448 22.32 -0.79 14.03
CA THR A 448 22.71 -2.11 14.57
C THR A 448 21.75 -3.19 14.08
N ALA A 449 22.15 -4.46 14.17
CA ALA A 449 21.28 -5.58 13.81
C ALA A 449 19.97 -5.59 14.60
N GLU A 450 19.97 -5.21 15.87
CA GLU A 450 18.76 -5.13 16.70
C GLU A 450 17.86 -3.96 16.29
N GLN A 451 18.44 -2.79 16.00
CA GLN A 451 17.67 -1.64 15.47
C GLN A 451 17.07 -1.94 14.10
N ALA A 452 17.81 -2.63 13.22
CA ALA A 452 17.34 -3.02 11.90
C ALA A 452 16.04 -3.87 11.94
N LYS A 453 15.87 -4.68 12.99
CA LYS A 453 14.63 -5.46 13.21
C LYS A 453 13.38 -4.59 13.47
N LEU A 454 13.57 -3.35 13.90
CA LEU A 454 12.50 -2.39 14.14
C LEU A 454 12.10 -1.64 12.88
N VAL A 455 12.84 -1.75 11.78
CA VAL A 455 12.39 -1.30 10.45
C VAL A 455 11.35 -2.30 9.97
N TYR A 456 10.08 -1.92 10.11
CA TYR A 456 8.94 -2.81 9.86
C TYR A 456 8.66 -3.01 8.38
N GLY A 457 8.97 -2.01 7.56
CA GLY A 457 8.79 -2.11 6.12
C GLY A 457 9.04 -0.81 5.36
N VAL A 458 8.53 -0.81 4.15
CA VAL A 458 8.68 0.27 3.17
C VAL A 458 7.35 0.53 2.47
N GLN A 459 7.12 1.78 2.09
CA GLN A 459 5.91 2.21 1.40
C GLN A 459 6.24 3.21 0.30
N GLY A 460 5.57 3.07 -0.86
CA GLY A 460 5.50 4.11 -1.86
C GLY A 460 4.34 5.05 -1.58
N ASN A 461 4.51 6.36 -1.80
CA ASN A 461 3.48 7.36 -1.60
C ASN A 461 3.12 8.03 -2.92
N LEU A 462 1.82 8.09 -3.23
CA LEU A 462 1.32 8.85 -4.36
C LEU A 462 0.42 9.99 -3.88
N TRP A 463 0.98 11.18 -3.80
CA TRP A 463 0.26 12.44 -3.65
C TRP A 463 -0.29 12.86 -5.01
N VAL A 464 -1.53 13.36 -5.05
CA VAL A 464 -2.22 13.55 -6.33
C VAL A 464 -2.62 14.99 -6.63
N GLU A 465 -1.96 15.99 -6.06
CA GLU A 465 -2.23 17.41 -6.30
C GLU A 465 -2.21 17.72 -7.82
N TYR A 466 -1.29 17.13 -8.54
CA TYR A 466 -1.10 17.32 -9.99
C TYR A 466 -1.56 16.11 -10.83
N ILE A 467 -2.23 15.16 -10.22
CA ILE A 467 -2.60 13.88 -10.84
C ILE A 467 -4.13 13.71 -10.81
N PRO A 468 -4.85 14.31 -11.79
CA PRO A 468 -6.31 14.44 -11.69
C PRO A 468 -7.10 13.22 -12.21
N THR A 469 -6.48 12.28 -12.91
CA THR A 469 -7.21 11.17 -13.55
C THR A 469 -6.71 9.80 -13.12
N PRO A 470 -7.57 8.76 -13.17
CA PRO A 470 -7.17 7.40 -12.86
C PRO A 470 -6.01 6.89 -13.72
N GLU A 471 -6.00 7.20 -15.01
CA GLU A 471 -4.93 6.80 -15.93
C GLU A 471 -3.59 7.45 -15.54
N HIS A 472 -3.63 8.71 -15.13
CA HIS A 472 -2.42 9.41 -14.65
C HIS A 472 -1.93 8.82 -13.32
N VAL A 473 -2.83 8.40 -12.43
CA VAL A 473 -2.47 7.67 -11.20
C VAL A 473 -1.73 6.38 -11.54
N GLU A 474 -2.26 5.57 -12.45
CA GLU A 474 -1.62 4.33 -12.88
C GLU A 474 -0.25 4.57 -13.53
N TYR A 475 -0.15 5.58 -14.41
CA TYR A 475 1.11 5.99 -15.01
C TYR A 475 2.19 6.34 -13.98
N MET A 476 1.83 7.04 -12.92
CA MET A 476 2.78 7.46 -11.87
C MET A 476 3.16 6.31 -10.94
N ILE A 477 2.25 5.37 -10.69
CA ILE A 477 2.52 4.20 -9.84
C ILE A 477 3.42 3.19 -10.56
N TYR A 478 3.05 2.81 -11.80
CA TYR A 478 3.73 1.74 -12.52
C TYR A 478 4.73 2.27 -13.53
N PRO A 479 5.90 1.60 -13.69
CA PRO A 479 6.35 0.38 -13.02
C PRO A 479 7.08 0.60 -11.70
N ARG A 480 7.18 1.82 -11.16
CA ARG A 480 7.96 2.11 -9.95
C ARG A 480 7.49 1.32 -8.72
N MET A 481 6.19 1.06 -8.62
CA MET A 481 5.66 0.24 -7.52
C MET A 481 6.11 -1.22 -7.62
N LEU A 482 6.40 -1.74 -8.83
CA LEU A 482 6.98 -3.06 -9.01
C LEU A 482 8.41 -3.10 -8.43
N ALA A 483 9.17 -2.03 -8.60
CA ALA A 483 10.49 -1.89 -7.98
C ALA A 483 10.42 -1.89 -6.46
N LEU A 484 9.48 -1.13 -5.89
CA LEU A 484 9.25 -1.13 -4.44
C LEU A 484 8.74 -2.49 -3.93
N ALA A 485 7.94 -3.20 -4.70
CA ALA A 485 7.51 -4.55 -4.35
C ALA A 485 8.72 -5.50 -4.20
N GLU A 486 9.67 -5.43 -5.10
CA GLU A 486 10.90 -6.24 -5.02
C GLU A 486 11.83 -5.76 -3.90
N VAL A 487 11.97 -4.45 -3.68
CA VAL A 487 12.69 -3.88 -2.52
C VAL A 487 12.09 -4.37 -1.20
N ALA A 488 10.76 -4.45 -1.12
CA ALA A 488 10.05 -4.83 0.10
C ALA A 488 10.04 -6.34 0.37
N TRP A 489 9.99 -7.13 -0.70
CA TRP A 489 9.85 -8.58 -0.61
C TRP A 489 11.18 -9.33 -0.68
N SER A 490 12.02 -9.01 -1.67
CA SER A 490 13.18 -9.82 -2.01
C SER A 490 14.39 -9.52 -1.13
N ALA A 491 15.18 -10.54 -0.86
CA ALA A 491 16.47 -10.38 -0.18
C ALA A 491 17.41 -9.51 -1.02
N PRO A 492 18.21 -8.62 -0.39
CA PRO A 492 19.08 -7.68 -1.12
C PRO A 492 20.05 -8.36 -2.10
N GLU A 493 20.57 -9.53 -1.74
CA GLU A 493 21.49 -10.33 -2.57
C GLU A 493 20.83 -10.93 -3.81
N ARG A 494 19.51 -10.98 -3.86
CA ARG A 494 18.73 -11.44 -5.03
C ARG A 494 18.48 -10.34 -6.05
N LYS A 495 18.69 -9.09 -5.68
CA LYS A 495 18.40 -7.94 -6.54
C LYS A 495 19.46 -7.78 -7.62
N SER A 496 19.00 -7.61 -8.86
CA SER A 496 19.83 -7.31 -10.03
C SER A 496 19.08 -6.35 -10.94
N TRP A 497 19.61 -5.15 -11.14
CA TRP A 497 18.97 -4.15 -11.99
C TRP A 497 18.74 -4.62 -13.42
N PRO A 498 19.75 -5.19 -14.15
CA PRO A 498 19.54 -5.64 -15.52
C PRO A 498 18.44 -6.70 -15.63
N ASP A 499 18.39 -7.65 -14.69
CA ASP A 499 17.37 -8.68 -14.63
C ASP A 499 16.00 -8.09 -14.31
N PHE A 500 15.90 -7.28 -13.24
CA PHE A 500 14.65 -6.61 -12.87
C PHE A 500 14.12 -5.74 -14.02
N HIS A 501 14.95 -4.96 -14.67
CA HIS A 501 14.53 -4.09 -15.77
C HIS A 501 13.88 -4.89 -16.91
N THR A 502 14.45 -6.03 -17.27
CA THR A 502 13.86 -6.93 -18.28
C THR A 502 12.49 -7.47 -17.83
N ARG A 503 12.37 -7.92 -16.57
CA ARG A 503 11.10 -8.41 -16.01
C ARG A 503 10.07 -7.28 -15.91
N ALA A 504 10.47 -6.08 -15.54
CA ALA A 504 9.60 -4.92 -15.44
C ALA A 504 9.00 -4.54 -16.80
N LEU A 505 9.78 -4.59 -17.88
CA LEU A 505 9.27 -4.33 -19.25
C LEU A 505 8.19 -5.37 -19.63
N SER A 506 8.40 -6.63 -19.30
CA SER A 506 7.39 -7.67 -19.53
C SER A 506 6.14 -7.43 -18.68
N ALA A 507 6.31 -7.03 -17.42
CA ALA A 507 5.20 -6.73 -16.51
C ALA A 507 4.38 -5.51 -16.97
N VAL A 508 5.02 -4.48 -17.50
CA VAL A 508 4.35 -3.31 -18.10
C VAL A 508 3.45 -3.75 -19.26
N ALA A 509 3.96 -4.60 -20.17
CA ALA A 509 3.16 -5.13 -21.27
C ALA A 509 1.96 -5.96 -20.80
N ASP A 510 2.12 -6.72 -19.71
CA ASP A 510 1.03 -7.52 -19.13
C ASP A 510 0.00 -6.64 -18.40
N LEU A 511 0.43 -5.59 -17.71
CA LEU A 511 -0.46 -4.59 -17.11
C LEU A 511 -1.29 -3.88 -18.19
N GLN A 512 -0.69 -3.49 -19.31
CA GLN A 512 -1.42 -2.88 -20.43
C GLN A 512 -2.50 -3.81 -20.99
N LYS A 513 -2.20 -5.11 -21.16
CA LYS A 513 -3.20 -6.11 -21.59
C LYS A 513 -4.36 -6.26 -20.61
N LYS A 514 -4.12 -6.02 -19.32
CA LYS A 514 -5.14 -6.05 -18.26
C LYS A 514 -5.89 -4.71 -18.11
N GLY A 515 -5.62 -3.73 -18.97
CA GLY A 515 -6.31 -2.44 -18.98
C GLY A 515 -5.76 -1.42 -17.98
N TYR A 516 -4.53 -1.58 -17.51
CA TYR A 516 -3.80 -0.54 -16.77
C TYR A 516 -3.06 0.39 -17.75
N HIS A 517 -2.68 1.56 -17.26
CA HIS A 517 -1.97 2.61 -18.00
C HIS A 517 -0.59 2.88 -17.37
N PRO A 518 0.34 1.89 -17.41
CA PRO A 518 1.65 2.00 -16.79
C PRO A 518 2.59 2.90 -17.56
#